data_7b15687f8ba37f391dc5bd8ceddb7d16
#
_entry.id   7b15687f8ba37f391dc5bd8ceddb7d16
#
_cell.length_a   1.000
_cell.length_b   1.000
_cell.length_c   1.000
_cell.angle_alpha   90.00
_cell.angle_beta   90.00
_cell.angle_gamma   90.00
#
_symmetry.space_group_name_H-M   'P 1'
#
loop_
_entity.id
_entity.type
_entity.pdbx_description
1 polymer ?
#
loop_
_entity_poly.entity_id
_entity_poly.type
_entity_poly.pdbx_seq_one_letter_code
_entity_poly.pdbx_strand_id
1 'polypeptide(L)'
;MSDFLSLKSRSLATSVLLAALAGCNQMASAPPPQAASATPAGYATQRYTPTGFSLPGGSGCEGDVSRFRAVMGNDYQTGNVNLSVYKQISAEIDQADHACAAGNGAQASAMIHATKAKFGYP
;
A
#
# COMPACT_ATOMS: atom_id res chain seq x y z
N MET A 1 -34.09 45.99 -3.84
CA MET A 1 -35.22 45.22 -3.35
C MET A 1 -34.64 43.88 -3.05
N SER A 2 -34.06 43.71 -1.88
CA SER A 2 -34.76 43.27 -0.66
C SER A 2 -35.15 41.81 -0.83
N ASP A 3 -34.79 40.83 -0.06
CA ASP A 3 -34.67 40.69 1.38
C ASP A 3 -33.92 39.40 1.65
N PHE A 4 -32.96 39.35 2.50
CA PHE A 4 -33.08 39.27 3.94
C PHE A 4 -33.55 37.94 4.51
N LEU A 5 -32.73 37.52 5.42
CA LEU A 5 -33.08 36.87 6.70
C LEU A 5 -33.07 35.34 6.66
N SER A 6 -32.57 34.68 7.57
CA SER A 6 -32.30 34.98 8.97
C SER A 6 -31.69 33.77 9.61
N LEU A 7 -30.58 33.97 10.25
CA LEU A 7 -30.25 33.40 11.53
C LEU A 7 -31.33 32.54 12.20
N LYS A 8 -30.96 31.34 12.60
CA LYS A 8 -31.31 30.93 13.96
C LYS A 8 -30.22 30.02 14.54
N SER A 9 -29.37 30.66 15.31
CA SER A 9 -28.68 30.10 16.45
C SER A 9 -29.66 29.25 17.30
N ARG A 10 -29.31 28.00 17.54
CA ARG A 10 -29.83 27.25 18.69
C ARG A 10 -28.67 26.58 19.39
N SER A 11 -28.18 27.31 20.38
CA SER A 11 -27.49 26.75 21.53
C SER A 11 -28.42 25.77 22.25
N LEU A 12 -27.95 24.58 22.51
CA LEU A 12 -28.40 23.70 23.57
C LEU A 12 -27.13 22.95 23.98
N ALA A 13 -26.45 23.40 24.96
CA ALA A 13 -26.53 23.06 26.37
C ALA A 13 -26.28 21.57 26.62
N THR A 14 -25.04 21.30 27.09
CA THR A 14 -24.74 20.51 28.29
C THR A 14 -25.25 19.08 28.38
N SER A 15 -24.31 18.14 28.30
CA SER A 15 -24.29 17.04 29.25
C SER A 15 -22.85 16.49 29.34
N VAL A 16 -22.21 16.90 30.40
CA VAL A 16 -20.98 16.28 30.92
C VAL A 16 -21.37 14.95 31.49
N LEU A 17 -21.05 13.86 30.86
CA LEU A 17 -21.08 12.54 31.43
C LEU A 17 -19.64 12.14 31.73
N LEU A 18 -19.24 12.33 33.01
CA LEU A 18 -18.05 11.68 33.56
C LEU A 18 -18.32 10.19 33.62
N ALA A 19 -17.78 9.42 32.70
CA ALA A 19 -17.62 7.98 32.87
C ALA A 19 -16.22 7.73 33.42
N ALA A 20 -16.15 7.41 34.70
CA ALA A 20 -14.95 6.87 35.32
C ALA A 20 -14.65 5.51 34.70
N LEU A 21 -13.66 5.44 33.84
CA LEU A 21 -13.14 4.18 33.32
C LEU A 21 -12.16 3.63 34.36
N ALA A 22 -12.63 2.65 35.09
CA ALA A 22 -11.80 1.77 35.89
C ALA A 22 -10.71 1.17 34.99
N GLY A 23 -9.47 1.42 35.35
CA GLY A 23 -8.32 0.86 34.67
C GLY A 23 -8.32 -0.65 34.75
N CYS A 24 -8.62 -1.34 33.67
CA CYS A 24 -8.18 -2.71 33.48
C CYS A 24 -6.69 -2.68 33.20
N ASN A 25 -5.91 -2.96 34.26
CA ASN A 25 -4.49 -3.25 34.15
C ASN A 25 -4.36 -4.59 33.40
N GLN A 26 -4.39 -4.54 32.08
CA GLN A 26 -4.00 -5.69 31.27
C GLN A 26 -2.48 -5.81 31.37
N MET A 27 -2.05 -6.69 32.28
CA MET A 27 -0.73 -7.25 32.19
C MET A 27 -0.61 -7.81 30.77
N ALA A 28 0.16 -7.11 29.93
CA ALA A 28 0.57 -7.63 28.64
C ALA A 28 1.39 -8.89 28.92
N SER A 29 0.76 -10.04 28.84
CA SER A 29 1.46 -11.32 28.77
C SER A 29 2.36 -11.20 27.54
N ALA A 30 3.66 -11.19 27.76
CA ALA A 30 4.62 -11.28 26.67
C ALA A 30 4.23 -12.49 25.81
N PRO A 31 4.15 -12.33 24.48
CA PRO A 31 3.90 -13.47 23.62
C PRO A 31 4.97 -14.53 23.91
N PRO A 32 4.60 -15.82 23.98
CA PRO A 32 5.58 -16.87 24.18
C PRO A 32 6.65 -16.72 23.09
N PRO A 33 7.93 -17.00 23.41
CA PRO A 33 8.98 -16.97 22.40
C PRO A 33 8.53 -17.86 21.26
N GLN A 34 8.29 -17.26 20.10
CA GLN A 34 8.01 -18.01 18.89
C GLN A 34 9.24 -18.88 18.68
N ALA A 35 9.05 -20.19 18.85
CA ALA A 35 10.05 -21.14 18.45
C ALA A 35 10.39 -20.78 16.99
N ALA A 36 11.65 -20.41 16.76
CA ALA A 36 12.14 -20.16 15.42
C ALA A 36 11.78 -21.42 14.62
N SER A 37 10.81 -21.27 13.72
CA SER A 37 10.42 -22.34 12.81
C SER A 37 11.69 -22.74 12.08
N ALA A 38 12.26 -23.89 12.42
CA ALA A 38 13.39 -24.41 11.70
C ALA A 38 12.98 -24.48 10.22
N THR A 39 13.62 -23.68 9.39
CA THR A 39 13.41 -23.69 7.94
C THR A 39 13.64 -25.12 7.50
N PRO A 40 12.64 -25.80 6.88
CA PRO A 40 12.85 -27.16 6.42
C PRO A 40 14.07 -27.17 5.51
N ALA A 41 15.00 -28.08 5.76
CA ALA A 41 16.17 -28.25 4.95
C ALA A 41 15.73 -28.65 3.52
N GLY A 42 15.70 -27.70 2.61
CA GLY A 42 15.16 -27.80 1.25
C GLY A 42 14.75 -26.46 0.66
N TYR A 43 14.49 -25.45 1.48
CA TYR A 43 14.19 -24.08 1.02
C TYR A 43 15.43 -23.18 1.01
N ALA A 44 16.61 -23.76 1.21
CA ALA A 44 17.85 -23.01 1.05
C ALA A 44 18.02 -22.61 -0.42
N THR A 45 17.90 -21.31 -0.66
CA THR A 45 18.30 -20.62 -1.90
C THR A 45 17.41 -20.77 -3.13
N GLN A 46 16.10 -20.70 -3.01
CA GLN A 46 15.35 -20.21 -4.16
C GLN A 46 15.68 -18.71 -4.28
N ARG A 47 16.59 -18.39 -5.19
CA ARG A 47 16.76 -17.02 -5.66
C ARG A 47 15.48 -16.69 -6.40
N TYR A 48 14.61 -15.89 -5.78
CA TYR A 48 13.35 -15.46 -6.36
C TYR A 48 13.55 -14.59 -7.61
N THR A 49 14.78 -14.11 -7.84
CA THR A 49 15.13 -13.30 -8.99
C THR A 49 16.09 -14.11 -9.88
N PRO A 50 15.74 -14.36 -11.16
CA PRO A 50 16.60 -15.06 -12.10
C PRO A 50 17.95 -14.37 -12.28
N THR A 51 18.99 -15.15 -12.50
CA THR A 51 20.28 -14.64 -12.96
C THR A 51 20.08 -13.92 -14.30
N GLY A 52 20.36 -12.62 -14.36
CA GLY A 52 20.14 -11.82 -15.55
C GLY A 52 18.88 -10.94 -15.52
N PHE A 53 18.07 -11.01 -14.47
CA PHE A 53 17.01 -10.02 -14.27
C PHE A 53 17.65 -8.65 -14.00
N SER A 54 17.28 -7.66 -14.77
CA SER A 54 17.68 -6.27 -14.58
C SER A 54 16.46 -5.36 -14.67
N LEU A 55 16.47 -4.33 -13.82
CA LEU A 55 15.41 -3.33 -13.89
C LEU A 55 15.62 -2.41 -15.08
N PRO A 56 14.57 -2.02 -15.79
CA PRO A 56 14.63 -1.00 -16.83
C PRO A 56 15.19 0.31 -16.27
N GLY A 57 15.99 0.99 -17.07
CA GLY A 57 16.43 2.36 -16.80
C GLY A 57 15.27 3.35 -16.95
N GLY A 58 15.59 4.62 -16.75
CA GLY A 58 14.66 5.72 -16.93
C GLY A 58 14.42 6.49 -15.63
N SER A 59 13.93 7.72 -15.78
CA SER A 59 13.61 8.63 -14.68
C SER A 59 12.15 9.05 -14.73
N GLY A 60 11.68 9.68 -13.66
CA GLY A 60 10.30 10.14 -13.56
C GLY A 60 9.28 9.00 -13.62
N CYS A 61 8.05 9.34 -13.96
CA CYS A 61 6.94 8.38 -13.95
C CYS A 61 7.13 7.21 -14.93
N GLU A 62 7.72 7.42 -16.10
CA GLU A 62 8.01 6.34 -17.04
C GLU A 62 8.96 5.32 -16.46
N GLY A 63 10.01 5.80 -15.78
CA GLY A 63 10.94 4.94 -15.06
C GLY A 63 10.28 4.18 -13.91
N ASP A 64 9.41 4.82 -13.15
CA ASP A 64 8.70 4.20 -12.02
C ASP A 64 7.74 3.11 -12.52
N VAL A 65 6.96 3.39 -13.54
CA VAL A 65 6.03 2.46 -14.19
C VAL A 65 6.78 1.26 -14.75
N SER A 66 7.82 1.50 -15.56
CA SER A 66 8.55 0.42 -16.23
C SER A 66 9.26 -0.51 -15.25
N ARG A 67 9.88 0.04 -14.21
CA ARG A 67 10.56 -0.76 -13.16
C ARG A 67 9.56 -1.60 -12.39
N PHE A 68 8.44 -1.03 -11.96
CA PHE A 68 7.47 -1.79 -11.18
C PHE A 68 6.79 -2.87 -12.03
N ARG A 69 6.50 -2.58 -13.30
CA ARG A 69 5.98 -3.58 -14.25
C ARG A 69 6.96 -4.75 -14.43
N ALA A 70 8.27 -4.47 -14.52
CA ALA A 70 9.28 -5.52 -14.63
C ALA A 70 9.37 -6.39 -13.37
N VAL A 71 9.32 -5.79 -12.17
CA VAL A 71 9.28 -6.52 -10.90
C VAL A 71 8.06 -7.43 -10.86
N MET A 72 6.88 -6.91 -11.17
CA MET A 72 5.64 -7.69 -11.14
C MET A 72 5.64 -8.85 -12.13
N GLY A 73 6.18 -8.62 -13.33
CA GLY A 73 6.34 -9.68 -14.33
C GLY A 73 7.27 -10.80 -13.84
N ASN A 74 8.39 -10.44 -13.24
CA ASN A 74 9.31 -11.41 -12.64
C ASN A 74 8.63 -12.19 -11.51
N ASP A 75 7.97 -11.51 -10.59
CA ASP A 75 7.36 -12.13 -9.41
C ASP A 75 6.23 -13.09 -9.80
N TYR A 76 5.47 -12.75 -10.84
CA TYR A 76 4.46 -13.65 -11.37
C TYR A 76 5.09 -14.88 -12.04
N GLN A 77 6.15 -14.71 -12.84
CA GLN A 77 6.83 -15.83 -13.52
C GLN A 77 7.53 -16.77 -12.56
N THR A 78 8.04 -16.24 -11.46
CA THR A 78 8.73 -17.02 -10.42
C THR A 78 7.80 -17.57 -9.34
N GLY A 79 6.48 -17.30 -9.43
CA GLY A 79 5.47 -17.77 -8.48
C GLY A 79 5.45 -17.02 -7.14
N ASN A 80 6.16 -15.89 -7.04
CA ASN A 80 6.16 -15.05 -5.83
C ASN A 80 4.83 -14.31 -5.64
N VAL A 81 4.09 -14.10 -6.72
CA VAL A 81 2.76 -13.49 -6.69
C VAL A 81 1.78 -14.37 -7.47
N ASN A 82 0.57 -14.54 -6.93
CA ASN A 82 -0.48 -15.27 -7.63
C ASN A 82 -1.14 -14.42 -8.72
N LEU A 83 -1.83 -15.07 -9.66
CA LEU A 83 -2.46 -14.42 -10.80
C LEU A 83 -3.47 -13.33 -10.41
N SER A 84 -4.23 -13.53 -9.33
CA SER A 84 -5.24 -12.56 -8.89
C SER A 84 -4.58 -11.25 -8.44
N VAL A 85 -3.56 -11.34 -7.60
CA VAL A 85 -2.79 -10.19 -7.12
C VAL A 85 -2.04 -9.53 -8.28
N TYR A 86 -1.40 -10.32 -9.14
CA TYR A 86 -0.73 -9.80 -10.34
C TYR A 86 -1.66 -8.96 -11.21
N LYS A 87 -2.88 -9.44 -11.47
CA LYS A 87 -3.87 -8.69 -12.26
C LYS A 87 -4.29 -7.37 -11.60
N GLN A 88 -4.47 -7.38 -10.28
CA GLN A 88 -4.82 -6.16 -9.55
C GLN A 88 -3.71 -5.11 -9.64
N ILE A 89 -2.47 -5.51 -9.36
CA ILE A 89 -1.32 -4.60 -9.42
C ILE A 89 -1.11 -4.10 -10.86
N SER A 90 -1.21 -4.99 -11.86
CA SER A 90 -1.06 -4.60 -13.25
C SER A 90 -2.08 -3.55 -13.69
N ALA A 91 -3.34 -3.67 -13.26
CA ALA A 91 -4.37 -2.68 -13.54
C ALA A 91 -4.05 -1.31 -12.90
N GLU A 92 -3.49 -1.29 -11.68
CA GLU A 92 -3.06 -0.04 -11.03
C GLU A 92 -1.84 0.57 -11.72
N ILE A 93 -0.89 -0.26 -12.17
CA ILE A 93 0.26 0.19 -12.98
C ILE A 93 -0.21 0.80 -14.30
N ASP A 94 -1.19 0.20 -14.97
CA ASP A 94 -1.73 0.71 -16.23
C ASP A 94 -2.41 2.07 -16.03
N GLN A 95 -3.12 2.27 -14.93
CA GLN A 95 -3.70 3.58 -14.58
C GLN A 95 -2.60 4.65 -14.37
N ALA A 96 -1.52 4.29 -13.69
CA ALA A 96 -0.39 5.19 -13.50
C ALA A 96 0.30 5.51 -14.84
N ASP A 97 0.44 4.53 -15.73
CA ASP A 97 0.99 4.70 -17.07
C ASP A 97 0.16 5.70 -17.91
N HIS A 98 -1.17 5.55 -17.88
CA HIS A 98 -2.07 6.50 -18.53
C HIS A 98 -1.93 7.91 -17.96
N ALA A 99 -1.81 8.07 -16.64
CA ALA A 99 -1.59 9.37 -16.02
C ALA A 99 -0.24 9.97 -16.45
N CYS A 100 0.81 9.14 -16.53
CA CYS A 100 2.14 9.54 -17.00
C CYS A 100 2.09 10.01 -18.44
N ALA A 101 1.47 9.26 -19.34
CA ALA A 101 1.30 9.60 -20.74
C ALA A 101 0.48 10.88 -20.97
N ALA A 102 -0.45 11.18 -20.05
CA ALA A 102 -1.22 12.43 -20.05
C ALA A 102 -0.44 13.64 -19.49
N GLY A 103 0.85 13.49 -19.15
CA GLY A 103 1.68 14.56 -18.60
C GLY A 103 1.53 14.78 -17.10
N ASN A 104 0.78 13.94 -16.41
CA ASN A 104 0.56 14.02 -14.95
C ASN A 104 1.63 13.20 -14.18
N GLY A 105 2.91 13.45 -14.46
CA GLY A 105 4.01 12.62 -13.99
C GLY A 105 4.10 12.48 -12.47
N ALA A 106 3.92 13.57 -11.73
CA ALA A 106 3.95 13.53 -10.27
C ALA A 106 2.80 12.66 -9.69
N GLN A 107 1.61 12.75 -10.27
CA GLN A 107 0.47 11.91 -9.90
C GLN A 107 0.75 10.45 -10.21
N ALA A 108 1.27 10.14 -11.40
CA ALA A 108 1.59 8.79 -11.82
C ALA A 108 2.63 8.14 -10.88
N SER A 109 3.71 8.84 -10.54
CA SER A 109 4.68 8.35 -9.55
C SER A 109 4.04 8.12 -8.18
N ALA A 110 3.18 9.02 -7.72
CA ALA A 110 2.46 8.84 -6.46
C ALA A 110 1.55 7.60 -6.48
N MET A 111 0.89 7.31 -7.61
CA MET A 111 0.09 6.10 -7.78
C MET A 111 0.94 4.83 -7.69
N ILE A 112 2.10 4.80 -8.34
CA ILE A 112 3.04 3.67 -8.23
C ILE A 112 3.49 3.46 -6.77
N HIS A 113 3.85 4.54 -6.07
CA HIS A 113 4.22 4.43 -4.65
C HIS A 113 3.07 3.92 -3.78
N ALA A 114 1.84 4.39 -4.00
CA ALA A 114 0.67 3.93 -3.27
C ALA A 114 0.39 2.43 -3.53
N THR A 115 0.49 1.99 -4.78
CA THR A 115 0.33 0.58 -5.15
C THR A 115 1.40 -0.28 -4.49
N LYS A 116 2.66 0.13 -4.55
CA LYS A 116 3.77 -0.57 -3.88
C LYS A 116 3.48 -0.72 -2.39
N ALA A 117 3.13 0.36 -1.69
CA ALA A 117 2.82 0.34 -0.27
C ALA A 117 1.62 -0.58 0.05
N LYS A 118 0.57 -0.55 -0.76
CA LYS A 118 -0.63 -1.38 -0.60
C LYS A 118 -0.33 -2.88 -0.66
N PHE A 119 0.60 -3.29 -1.51
CA PHE A 119 0.95 -4.69 -1.72
C PHE A 119 2.26 -5.12 -1.06
N GLY A 120 2.87 -4.26 -0.24
CA GLY A 120 4.06 -4.58 0.56
C GLY A 120 5.37 -4.55 -0.21
N TYR A 121 5.43 -3.86 -1.33
CA TYR A 121 6.67 -3.62 -2.08
C TYR A 121 7.40 -2.38 -1.55
N PRO A 122 8.75 -2.39 -1.45
CA PRO A 122 9.56 -1.25 -1.05
C PRO A 122 9.62 -0.11 -2.06
#